data_46d03a13d34cfc7498b560bcfbb25d19
#
_entry.id   46d03a13d34cfc7498b560bcfbb25d19
#
_cell.length_a   1.000
_cell.length_b   1.000
_cell.length_c   1.000
_cell.angle_alpha   90.00
_cell.angle_beta   90.00
_cell.angle_gamma   90.00
#
_symmetry.space_group_name_H-M   'P 1'
#
loop_
_entity.id
_entity.type
_entity.pdbx_description
1 polymer ?
#
loop_
_entity_poly.entity_id
_entity_poly.type
_entity_poly.pdbx_seq_one_letter_code
_entity_poly.pdbx_strand_id
1 'polypeptide(L)'
;MKQFIVVFLSLFSVYVFAAPEWVNGEVVRVDQSRSRIVLKHEYIPSIKMAPMTMPFGVVKEIPLDQYRPGNKVRFQFKVNDGTLDITRMEKLK
;
A
#
# COMPACT_ATOMS: atom_id res chain seq x y z
N MET A 1 31.02 -37.32 -18.78
CA MET A 1 30.58 -37.02 -18.55
C MET A 1 29.97 -36.28 -18.20
N LYS A 2 29.84 -36.08 -18.21
CA LYS A 2 29.28 -35.44 -17.85
C LYS A 2 28.68 -34.57 -17.40
N GLN A 3 28.38 -34.23 -17.24
CA GLN A 3 27.75 -33.49 -16.82
C GLN A 3 27.04 -32.77 -16.46
N PHE A 4 26.73 -32.38 -16.25
CA PHE A 4 25.98 -31.69 -15.81
C PHE A 4 25.42 -30.93 -15.33
N ILE A 5 25.10 -30.56 -15.26
CA ILE A 5 24.56 -29.92 -14.81
C ILE A 5 23.89 -29.20 -14.44
N VAL A 6 23.58 -28.91 -14.34
CA VAL A 6 22.86 -28.20 -13.92
C VAL A 6 22.22 -27.52 -13.46
N VAL A 7 22.00 -27.28 -13.33
CA VAL A 7 21.34 -26.65 -12.86
C VAL A 7 20.71 -25.88 -12.50
N PHE A 8 20.53 -25.65 -12.48
CA PHE A 8 19.87 -24.95 -12.05
C PHE A 8 19.21 -24.19 -11.72
N LEU A 9 19.12 -23.99 -11.84
CA LEU A 9 18.45 -23.36 -11.59
C LEU A 9 17.78 -22.75 -11.14
N SER A 10 17.65 -22.71 -11.03
CA SER A 10 16.90 -22.29 -10.63
C SER A 10 16.44 -21.58 -10.18
N LEU A 11 16.47 -21.30 -10.09
CA LEU A 11 15.99 -20.70 -9.66
C LEU A 11 15.41 -19.93 -9.35
N PHE A 12 15.22 -19.65 -9.43
CA PHE A 12 14.53 -19.00 -9.24
C PHE A 12 14.01 -18.42 -8.75
N SER A 13 14.09 -18.11 -8.59
CA SER A 13 13.59 -17.66 -8.17
C SER A 13 12.83 -17.05 -7.97
N VAL A 14 12.39 -16.90 -7.67
CA VAL A 14 11.59 -16.41 -7.71
C VAL A 14 10.86 -15.91 -6.94
N TYR A 15 10.83 -15.19 -6.48
CA TYR A 15 10.10 -14.65 -5.82
C TYR A 15 9.50 -13.85 -6.25
N VAL A 16 8.86 -13.77 -6.19
CA VAL A 16 8.00 -13.21 -6.48
C VAL A 16 7.42 -12.45 -5.59
N PHE A 17 7.57 -11.41 -5.54
CA PHE A 17 6.89 -10.63 -4.93
C PHE A 17 5.84 -10.29 -5.68
N ALA A 18 4.71 -10.40 -5.32
CA ALA A 18 3.57 -9.81 -5.83
C ALA A 18 3.78 -8.37 -5.87
N ALA A 19 3.48 -7.74 -6.90
CA ALA A 19 3.48 -6.31 -6.91
C ALA A 19 2.56 -5.83 -5.80
N PRO A 20 2.91 -4.78 -5.10
CA PRO A 20 2.02 -4.22 -4.08
C PRO A 20 0.69 -3.87 -4.72
N GLU A 21 -0.38 -4.19 -4.05
CA GLU A 21 -1.70 -3.90 -4.61
C GLU A 21 -2.08 -2.46 -4.36
N TRP A 22 -2.83 -1.91 -5.29
CA TRP A 22 -3.39 -0.58 -5.13
C TRP A 22 -4.80 -0.71 -4.56
N VAL A 23 -5.10 0.10 -3.58
CA VAL A 23 -6.41 0.12 -2.95
C VAL A 23 -7.03 1.48 -3.19
N ASN A 24 -8.29 1.50 -3.59
CA ASN A 24 -8.99 2.75 -3.81
C ASN A 24 -9.61 3.22 -2.50
N GLY A 25 -9.65 4.52 -2.34
CA GLY A 25 -10.26 5.12 -1.16
C GLY A 25 -10.61 6.56 -1.38
N GLU A 26 -11.18 7.15 -0.35
CA GLU A 26 -11.56 8.54 -0.37
C GLU A 26 -11.04 9.19 0.90
N VAL A 27 -10.45 10.36 0.77
CA VAL A 27 -9.92 11.09 1.92
C VAL A 27 -11.05 11.63 2.76
N VAL A 28 -11.04 11.31 4.04
CA VAL A 28 -12.02 11.83 4.98
C VAL A 28 -11.41 12.96 5.79
N ARG A 29 -10.15 12.81 6.20
CA ARG A 29 -9.49 13.82 6.99
C ARG A 29 -7.99 13.68 6.86
N VAL A 30 -7.28 14.79 6.96
CA VAL A 30 -5.82 14.81 6.89
C VAL A 30 -5.29 15.40 8.18
N ASP A 31 -4.35 14.73 8.80
CA ASP A 31 -3.68 15.21 10.00
C ASP A 31 -2.19 15.31 9.71
N GLN A 32 -1.78 16.46 9.22
CA GLN A 32 -0.39 16.65 8.82
C GLN A 32 0.57 16.59 9.99
N SER A 33 0.15 17.08 11.13
CA SER A 33 1.03 17.15 12.29
C SER A 33 1.43 15.78 12.81
N ARG A 34 0.60 14.78 12.55
CA ARG A 34 0.87 13.40 12.99
C ARG A 34 1.21 12.48 11.84
N SER A 35 1.33 13.01 10.64
CA SER A 35 1.56 12.20 9.44
C SER A 35 0.55 11.09 9.32
N ARG A 36 -0.72 11.44 9.46
CA ARG A 36 -1.83 10.50 9.37
C ARG A 36 -2.90 11.01 8.44
N ILE A 37 -3.60 10.07 7.86
CA ILE A 37 -4.72 10.39 6.99
C ILE A 37 -5.83 9.39 7.28
N VAL A 38 -7.04 9.87 7.34
CA VAL A 38 -8.20 9.01 7.52
C VAL A 38 -8.81 8.78 6.16
N LEU A 39 -8.88 7.52 5.76
CA LEU A 39 -9.43 7.14 4.46
C LEU A 39 -10.60 6.20 4.64
N LYS A 40 -11.57 6.36 3.74
CA LYS A 40 -12.62 5.37 3.57
C LYS A 40 -12.17 4.50 2.42
N HIS A 41 -11.69 3.30 2.74
CA HIS A 41 -11.09 2.42 1.74
C HIS A 41 -12.03 1.31 1.32
N GLU A 42 -11.79 0.80 0.13
CA GLU A 42 -12.53 -0.34 -0.38
C GLU A 42 -11.93 -1.62 0.18
N TYR A 43 -12.56 -2.74 -0.15
CA TYR A 43 -12.07 -4.04 0.31
C TYR A 43 -10.60 -4.23 -0.05
N ILE A 44 -9.82 -4.73 0.89
CA ILE A 44 -8.39 -4.99 0.68
C ILE A 44 -8.19 -6.50 0.64
N PRO A 45 -8.04 -7.08 -0.56
CA PRO A 45 -7.96 -8.54 -0.67
C PRO A 45 -6.76 -9.17 0.03
N SER A 46 -5.61 -8.53 -0.01
CA SER A 46 -4.39 -9.15 0.53
C SER A 46 -4.47 -9.40 2.02
N ILE A 47 -5.24 -8.61 2.74
CA ILE A 47 -5.39 -8.78 4.19
C ILE A 47 -6.85 -9.03 4.57
N LYS A 48 -7.69 -9.26 3.57
CA LYS A 48 -9.11 -9.59 3.76
C LYS A 48 -9.80 -8.57 4.68
N MET A 49 -9.51 -7.31 4.46
CA MET A 49 -10.08 -6.25 5.28
C MET A 49 -11.29 -5.66 4.58
N ALA A 50 -12.40 -5.63 5.28
CA ALA A 50 -13.66 -5.10 4.75
C ALA A 50 -13.54 -3.58 4.52
N PRO A 51 -14.36 -3.02 3.62
CA PRO A 51 -14.37 -1.57 3.44
C PRO A 51 -14.71 -0.88 4.75
N MET A 52 -13.95 0.14 5.10
CA MET A 52 -14.20 0.90 6.32
C MET A 52 -13.45 2.21 6.29
N THR A 53 -13.77 3.07 7.24
CA THR A 53 -13.08 4.33 7.41
C THR A 53 -12.13 4.18 8.59
N MET A 54 -10.85 4.43 8.36
CA MET A 54 -9.87 4.25 9.41
C MET A 54 -8.65 5.14 9.18
N PRO A 55 -7.89 5.42 10.24
CA PRO A 55 -6.66 6.19 10.06
C PRO A 55 -5.52 5.32 9.56
N PHE A 56 -4.64 5.94 8.78
CA PHE A 56 -3.42 5.30 8.29
C PHE A 56 -2.25 6.18 8.63
N GLY A 57 -1.10 5.58 8.92
CA GLY A 57 0.14 6.33 8.94
C GLY A 57 0.56 6.64 7.52
N VAL A 58 1.41 7.65 7.34
CA VAL A 58 1.87 8.05 6.01
C VAL A 58 3.36 8.30 6.09
N VAL A 59 4.10 7.73 5.13
CA VAL A 59 5.54 7.96 5.09
C VAL A 59 5.84 9.42 4.76
N LYS A 60 7.00 9.88 5.16
CA LYS A 60 7.36 11.29 5.04
C LYS A 60 7.42 11.80 3.60
N GLU A 61 7.68 10.90 2.67
CA GLU A 61 7.81 11.29 1.27
C GLU A 61 6.50 11.71 0.63
N ILE A 62 5.38 11.42 1.28
CA ILE A 62 4.08 11.78 0.73
C ILE A 62 3.66 13.14 1.26
N PRO A 63 3.45 14.11 0.35
CA PRO A 63 3.07 15.46 0.77
C PRO A 63 1.59 15.54 1.11
N LEU A 64 1.26 15.42 2.38
CA LEU A 64 -0.13 15.40 2.83
C LEU A 64 -0.86 16.71 2.56
N ASP A 65 -0.13 17.81 2.43
CA ASP A 65 -0.74 19.11 2.16
C ASP A 65 -1.40 19.18 0.78
N GLN A 66 -1.17 18.18 -0.07
CA GLN A 66 -1.80 18.13 -1.38
C GLN A 66 -3.09 17.34 -1.38
N TYR A 67 -3.48 16.78 -0.24
CA TYR A 67 -4.68 15.96 -0.14
C TYR A 67 -5.72 16.67 0.73
N ARG A 68 -6.97 16.55 0.34
CA ARG A 68 -8.07 17.20 1.04
C ARG A 68 -9.24 16.25 1.18
N PRO A 69 -10.09 16.46 2.18
CA PRO A 69 -11.30 15.65 2.30
C PRO A 69 -12.09 15.64 1.00
N GLY A 70 -12.55 14.47 0.62
CA GLY A 70 -13.31 14.30 -0.62
C GLY A 70 -12.48 13.85 -1.80
N ASN A 71 -11.15 13.94 -1.71
CA ASN A 71 -10.31 13.47 -2.81
C ASN A 71 -10.45 11.96 -2.96
N LYS A 72 -10.57 11.51 -4.19
CA LYS A 72 -10.50 10.08 -4.48
C LYS A 72 -9.05 9.74 -4.73
N VAL A 73 -8.57 8.67 -4.11
CA VAL A 73 -7.17 8.30 -4.17
C VAL A 73 -7.04 6.80 -4.34
N ARG A 74 -5.87 6.38 -4.72
CA ARG A 74 -5.48 4.98 -4.57
C ARG A 74 -4.15 4.97 -3.85
N PHE A 75 -3.90 3.90 -3.13
CA PHE A 75 -2.72 3.85 -2.29
C PHE A 75 -2.18 2.45 -2.16
N GLN A 76 -0.91 2.38 -1.82
CA GLN A 76 -0.24 1.15 -1.42
C GLN A 76 0.18 1.31 0.02
N PHE A 77 0.26 0.21 0.73
CA PHE A 77 0.54 0.26 2.15
C PHE A 77 1.40 -0.93 2.56
N LYS A 78 1.95 -0.85 3.76
CA LYS A 78 2.57 -1.99 4.41
C LYS A 78 1.98 -2.12 5.80
N VAL A 79 1.94 -3.35 6.29
CA VAL A 79 1.50 -3.61 7.65
C VAL A 79 2.73 -3.48 8.55
N ASN A 80 2.60 -2.68 9.59
CA ASN A 80 3.71 -2.41 10.46
C ASN A 80 3.23 -2.46 11.89
N ASP A 81 3.43 -3.63 12.52
CA ASP A 81 3.16 -3.78 13.95
C ASP A 81 1.75 -3.37 14.33
N GLY A 82 0.79 -3.89 13.60
CA GLY A 82 -0.63 -3.64 13.90
C GLY A 82 -1.20 -2.40 13.27
N THR A 83 -0.39 -1.62 12.56
CA THR A 83 -0.89 -0.44 11.87
C THR A 83 -0.66 -0.58 10.38
N LEU A 84 -1.39 0.19 9.60
CA LEU A 84 -1.20 0.25 8.17
C LEU A 84 -0.58 1.58 7.83
N ASP A 85 0.57 1.54 7.18
CA ASP A 85 1.28 2.74 6.77
C ASP A 85 1.25 2.86 5.27
N ILE A 86 0.77 3.99 4.79
CA ILE A 86 0.70 4.25 3.35
C ILE A 86 2.10 4.57 2.85
N THR A 87 2.54 3.82 1.86
CA THR A 87 3.87 3.99 1.27
C THR A 87 3.81 4.72 -0.06
N ARG A 88 2.67 4.66 -0.74
CA ARG A 88 2.46 5.38 -2.00
C ARG A 88 1.01 5.80 -2.07
N MET A 89 0.75 6.93 -2.64
CA MET A 89 -0.63 7.41 -2.80
C MET A 89 -0.70 8.33 -4.00
N GLU A 90 -1.78 8.20 -4.75
CA GLU A 90 -2.04 9.02 -5.93
C GLU A 90 -3.48 9.47 -5.92
N LYS A 91 -3.71 10.69 -6.39
CA LYS A 91 -5.08 11.15 -6.59
C LYS A 91 -5.65 10.54 -7.85
N LEU A 92 -6.90 10.17 -7.79
CA LEU A 92 -7.63 9.72 -8.97
C LEU A 92 -8.36 10.90 -9.59
N LYS A 93 -8.51 10.85 -10.87
CA LYS A 93 -9.22 11.94 -11.57
C LYS A 93 -10.68 11.67 -11.70
#